data_b955483cdebc5668d8fd65f730092b51
#
_entry.id   b955483cdebc5668d8fd65f730092b51
#
_cell.length_a   1.000
_cell.length_b   1.000
_cell.length_c   1.000
_cell.angle_alpha   90.00
_cell.angle_beta   90.00
_cell.angle_gamma   90.00
#
_symmetry.space_group_name_H-M   'P 1'
#
loop_
_entity.id
_entity.type
_entity.pdbx_description
1 polymer ?
#
loop_
_entity_poly.entity_id
_entity_poly.type
_entity_poly.pdbx_seq_one_letter_code
_entity_poly.pdbx_strand_id
1 'polypeptide(L)'
;QYNRHTFSIETGVNLALYDGRKKWLIPEDIKPIPHPIIGYVGTVNSTRLDSDLLLQIAEERPVYSLVFTGPEDEVFSQHPIHRLPNVYFLGKKPVETLPAYINSYDVCINPQMVNDITNGNYPLKIDEYLAMGKPIVATSTHTMRDIFAAHTYLPANKDEYLQALDKALKEINDPIKKEERICFAETHSWGHSVQKIYNIIEQFQKKTL
;
A
#
# COMPACT_ATOMS: atom_id res chain seq x y z
N GLN A 1 -31.64 -3.63 -9.36
CA GLN A 1 -32.39 -3.38 -8.12
C GLN A 1 -31.55 -3.93 -6.97
N TYR A 2 -31.05 -3.06 -6.09
CA TYR A 2 -30.17 -3.49 -4.98
C TYR A 2 -31.03 -3.95 -3.79
N ASN A 3 -30.56 -4.98 -3.09
CA ASN A 3 -31.19 -5.42 -1.85
C ASN A 3 -30.96 -4.34 -0.77
N ARG A 4 -32.05 -3.87 -0.12
CA ARG A 4 -32.00 -2.88 0.98
C ARG A 4 -31.24 -3.38 2.23
N HIS A 5 -30.95 -4.68 2.30
CA HIS A 5 -30.21 -5.34 3.38
C HIS A 5 -28.79 -5.71 2.92
N THR A 6 -28.13 -4.82 2.20
CA THR A 6 -26.74 -4.98 1.78
C THR A 6 -25.83 -4.25 2.76
N PHE A 7 -24.75 -4.91 3.18
CA PHE A 7 -23.76 -4.38 4.09
C PHE A 7 -22.36 -4.52 3.48
N SER A 8 -21.55 -3.50 3.65
CA SER A 8 -20.14 -3.54 3.24
C SER A 8 -19.28 -4.11 4.35
N ILE A 9 -18.45 -5.09 4.00
CA ILE A 9 -17.44 -5.68 4.88
C ILE A 9 -16.09 -5.52 4.20
N GLU A 10 -15.16 -4.89 4.91
CA GLU A 10 -13.79 -4.71 4.46
C GLU A 10 -13.00 -6.02 4.66
N THR A 11 -12.00 -6.27 3.82
CA THR A 11 -11.00 -7.33 4.04
C THR A 11 -10.12 -6.95 5.23
N GLY A 12 -9.65 -7.97 5.98
CA GLY A 12 -8.78 -7.73 7.11
C GLY A 12 -7.30 -7.95 6.79
N VAL A 13 -6.42 -7.20 7.46
CA VAL A 13 -4.98 -7.46 7.46
C VAL A 13 -4.62 -8.58 8.44
N ASN A 14 -3.60 -9.38 8.09
CA ASN A 14 -3.03 -10.40 8.99
C ASN A 14 -1.99 -9.77 9.92
N LEU A 15 -2.42 -9.29 11.08
CA LEU A 15 -1.55 -8.65 12.07
C LEU A 15 -0.53 -9.60 12.73
N ALA A 16 -0.73 -10.92 12.65
CA ALA A 16 0.28 -11.88 13.11
C ALA A 16 1.49 -11.92 12.18
N LEU A 17 1.27 -11.65 10.89
CA LEU A 17 2.30 -11.58 9.87
C LEU A 17 2.87 -10.16 9.75
N TYR A 18 2.03 -9.15 9.58
CA TYR A 18 2.42 -7.75 9.40
C TYR A 18 2.41 -7.03 10.75
N ASP A 19 3.60 -6.85 11.34
CA ASP A 19 3.77 -6.21 12.66
C ASP A 19 4.99 -5.27 12.62
N GLY A 20 4.72 -3.98 12.52
CA GLY A 20 5.73 -2.92 12.46
C GLY A 20 6.47 -2.67 13.77
N ARG A 21 6.03 -3.28 14.88
CA ARG A 21 6.72 -3.21 16.18
C ARG A 21 7.81 -4.28 16.32
N LYS A 22 7.77 -5.34 15.49
CA LYS A 22 8.81 -6.38 15.43
C LYS A 22 10.08 -5.87 14.78
N LYS A 23 11.21 -6.46 15.17
CA LYS A 23 12.47 -6.32 14.43
C LYS A 23 12.47 -7.29 13.25
N TRP A 24 12.64 -6.76 12.06
CA TRP A 24 12.74 -7.53 10.83
C TRP A 24 14.19 -7.57 10.34
N LEU A 25 14.65 -8.72 9.92
CA LEU A 25 15.94 -8.85 9.25
C LEU A 25 15.81 -8.29 7.83
N ILE A 26 16.75 -7.44 7.45
CA ILE A 26 16.77 -6.88 6.09
C ILE A 26 17.14 -7.99 5.11
N PRO A 27 16.31 -8.26 4.07
CA PRO A 27 16.63 -9.25 3.05
C PRO A 27 17.94 -8.92 2.31
N GLU A 28 18.68 -9.97 1.92
CA GLU A 28 20.03 -9.79 1.35
C GLU A 28 20.02 -9.02 0.01
N ASP A 29 18.98 -9.20 -0.78
CA ASP A 29 18.83 -8.59 -2.10
C ASP A 29 18.38 -7.12 -2.06
N ILE A 30 17.87 -6.64 -0.94
CA ILE A 30 17.53 -5.21 -0.75
C ILE A 30 18.65 -4.43 -0.04
N LYS A 31 19.51 -5.09 0.73
CA LYS A 31 20.62 -4.45 1.47
C LYS A 31 21.49 -3.51 0.65
N PRO A 32 21.89 -3.86 -0.60
CA PRO A 32 22.76 -2.98 -1.40
C PRO A 32 22.04 -1.80 -2.03
N ILE A 33 20.70 -1.72 -1.93
CA ILE A 33 19.91 -0.66 -2.56
C ILE A 33 20.02 0.63 -1.73
N PRO A 34 20.42 1.75 -2.36
CA PRO A 34 20.55 3.02 -1.67
C PRO A 34 19.24 3.55 -1.11
N HIS A 35 19.27 4.15 0.07
CA HIS A 35 18.16 4.92 0.63
C HIS A 35 18.14 6.37 0.11
N PRO A 36 16.98 7.03 0.02
CA PRO A 36 15.67 6.51 0.46
C PRO A 36 15.05 5.54 -0.54
N ILE A 37 14.42 4.50 -0.02
CA ILE A 37 13.71 3.47 -0.79
C ILE A 37 12.22 3.78 -0.84
N ILE A 38 11.71 3.98 -2.04
CA ILE A 38 10.28 4.13 -2.33
C ILE A 38 9.78 2.78 -2.85
N GLY A 39 9.03 2.05 -2.00
CA GLY A 39 8.73 0.65 -2.25
C GLY A 39 7.28 0.36 -2.62
N TYR A 40 7.11 -0.63 -3.49
CA TYR A 40 5.82 -1.20 -3.86
C TYR A 40 5.86 -2.72 -3.69
N VAL A 41 4.83 -3.28 -3.04
CA VAL A 41 4.62 -4.74 -2.96
C VAL A 41 3.35 -5.13 -3.70
N GLY A 42 3.46 -6.14 -4.56
CA GLY A 42 2.34 -6.72 -5.31
C GLY A 42 2.66 -6.90 -6.78
N THR A 43 1.70 -7.41 -7.54
CA THR A 43 1.87 -7.57 -8.99
C THR A 43 2.03 -6.21 -9.65
N VAL A 44 3.12 -6.04 -10.38
CA VAL A 44 3.40 -4.86 -11.20
C VAL A 44 2.64 -5.04 -12.52
N ASN A 45 1.44 -4.46 -12.56
CA ASN A 45 0.48 -4.71 -13.64
C ASN A 45 0.19 -3.43 -14.42
N SER A 46 0.43 -3.49 -15.74
CA SER A 46 0.31 -2.37 -16.67
C SER A 46 -1.11 -1.78 -16.80
N THR A 47 -2.16 -2.56 -16.44
CA THR A 47 -3.55 -2.08 -16.49
C THR A 47 -3.98 -1.41 -15.18
N ARG A 48 -3.18 -1.49 -14.12
CA ARG A 48 -3.50 -0.97 -12.79
C ARG A 48 -2.57 0.12 -12.31
N LEU A 49 -1.28 0.01 -12.62
CA LEU A 49 -0.28 0.99 -12.19
C LEU A 49 -0.09 2.09 -13.23
N ASP A 50 0.03 3.32 -12.77
CA ASP A 50 0.38 4.47 -13.61
C ASP A 50 1.88 4.44 -13.89
N SER A 51 2.24 3.78 -15.00
CA SER A 51 3.64 3.63 -15.42
C SER A 51 4.30 4.94 -15.79
N ASP A 52 3.54 5.93 -16.29
CA ASP A 52 4.06 7.26 -16.60
C ASP A 52 4.40 8.04 -15.33
N LEU A 53 3.57 7.92 -14.29
CA LEU A 53 3.87 8.48 -12.97
C LEU A 53 5.13 7.85 -12.38
N LEU A 54 5.25 6.52 -12.46
CA LEU A 54 6.44 5.81 -11.96
C LEU A 54 7.71 6.22 -12.71
N LEU A 55 7.64 6.38 -14.03
CA LEU A 55 8.74 6.87 -14.84
C LEU A 55 9.13 8.29 -14.43
N GLN A 56 8.15 9.19 -14.28
CA GLN A 56 8.39 10.57 -13.83
C GLN A 56 9.05 10.62 -12.45
N ILE A 57 8.58 9.81 -11.49
CA ILE A 57 9.20 9.75 -10.15
C ILE A 57 10.69 9.36 -10.27
N ALA A 58 10.99 8.34 -11.06
CA ALA A 58 12.35 7.85 -11.21
C ALA A 58 13.28 8.86 -11.90
N GLU A 59 12.78 9.59 -12.89
CA GLU A 59 13.55 10.61 -13.62
C GLU A 59 13.75 11.90 -12.81
N GLU A 60 12.70 12.39 -12.16
CA GLU A 60 12.74 13.67 -11.43
C GLU A 60 13.33 13.55 -10.01
N ARG A 61 13.41 12.33 -9.48
CA ARG A 61 13.99 12.03 -8.17
C ARG A 61 15.07 10.93 -8.28
N PRO A 62 16.15 11.17 -9.04
CA PRO A 62 17.18 10.14 -9.28
C PRO A 62 17.90 9.67 -8.01
N VAL A 63 17.78 10.41 -6.92
CA VAL A 63 18.31 10.03 -5.60
C VAL A 63 17.41 9.05 -4.85
N TYR A 64 16.17 8.81 -5.30
CA TYR A 64 15.27 7.82 -4.73
C TYR A 64 15.46 6.49 -5.43
N SER A 65 15.50 5.41 -4.66
CA SER A 65 15.46 4.05 -5.20
C SER A 65 14.01 3.59 -5.27
N LEU A 66 13.46 3.39 -6.49
CA LEU A 66 12.16 2.77 -6.68
C LEU A 66 12.33 1.25 -6.63
N VAL A 67 11.67 0.60 -5.69
CA VAL A 67 11.80 -0.84 -5.49
C VAL A 67 10.45 -1.54 -5.62
N PHE A 68 10.38 -2.49 -6.56
CA PHE A 68 9.21 -3.30 -6.83
C PHE A 68 9.43 -4.74 -6.35
N THR A 69 8.59 -5.19 -5.40
CA THR A 69 8.61 -6.58 -4.91
C THR A 69 7.33 -7.29 -5.33
N GLY A 70 7.42 -8.11 -6.36
CA GLY A 70 6.32 -8.86 -6.95
C GLY A 70 6.57 -9.22 -8.41
N PRO A 71 5.72 -10.06 -8.99
CA PRO A 71 5.82 -10.40 -10.40
C PRO A 71 5.35 -9.23 -11.28
N GLU A 72 5.90 -9.16 -12.47
CA GLU A 72 5.50 -8.21 -13.52
C GLU A 72 4.64 -8.90 -14.57
N ASP A 73 3.75 -8.13 -15.22
CA ASP A 73 3.14 -8.60 -16.46
C ASP A 73 4.08 -8.40 -17.67
N GLU A 74 3.76 -9.05 -18.80
CA GLU A 74 4.59 -9.02 -19.99
C GLU A 74 4.76 -7.60 -20.56
N VAL A 75 3.73 -6.78 -20.48
CA VAL A 75 3.76 -5.40 -20.99
C VAL A 75 4.66 -4.54 -20.13
N PHE A 76 4.53 -4.63 -18.80
CA PHE A 76 5.32 -3.82 -17.87
C PHE A 76 6.81 -4.21 -17.93
N SER A 77 7.13 -5.49 -18.11
CA SER A 77 8.52 -5.97 -18.20
C SER A 77 9.32 -5.37 -19.35
N GLN A 78 8.63 -4.80 -20.36
CA GLN A 78 9.25 -4.12 -21.50
C GLN A 78 9.24 -2.59 -21.36
N HIS A 79 8.71 -2.05 -20.26
CA HIS A 79 8.58 -0.61 -20.05
C HIS A 79 9.97 0.07 -19.93
N PRO A 80 10.16 1.29 -20.48
CA PRO A 80 11.42 2.04 -20.41
C PRO A 80 11.99 2.25 -19.01
N ILE A 81 11.17 2.19 -17.99
CA ILE A 81 11.55 2.32 -16.57
C ILE A 81 12.65 1.32 -16.15
N HIS A 82 12.72 0.15 -16.81
CA HIS A 82 13.78 -0.85 -16.57
C HIS A 82 15.19 -0.39 -16.94
N ARG A 83 15.31 0.71 -17.68
CA ARG A 83 16.62 1.27 -18.10
C ARG A 83 17.16 2.26 -17.09
N LEU A 84 16.37 2.65 -16.09
CA LEU A 84 16.77 3.64 -15.11
C LEU A 84 17.61 3.00 -14.00
N PRO A 85 18.76 3.59 -13.63
CA PRO A 85 19.72 3.00 -12.68
C PRO A 85 19.22 3.00 -11.23
N ASN A 86 18.18 3.75 -10.93
CA ASN A 86 17.57 3.87 -9.60
C ASN A 86 16.25 3.09 -9.46
N VAL A 87 15.97 2.16 -10.38
CA VAL A 87 14.77 1.31 -10.34
C VAL A 87 15.15 -0.14 -10.21
N TYR A 88 14.56 -0.83 -9.25
CA TYR A 88 14.91 -2.19 -8.86
C TYR A 88 13.69 -3.10 -8.85
N PHE A 89 13.75 -4.21 -9.55
CA PHE A 89 12.71 -5.23 -9.61
C PHE A 89 13.22 -6.49 -8.92
N LEU A 90 12.68 -6.78 -7.73
CA LEU A 90 13.11 -7.91 -6.90
C LEU A 90 12.37 -9.21 -7.22
N GLY A 91 11.38 -9.15 -8.12
CA GLY A 91 10.56 -10.30 -8.51
C GLY A 91 9.65 -10.80 -7.38
N LYS A 92 9.02 -11.95 -7.65
CA LYS A 92 8.09 -12.59 -6.71
C LYS A 92 8.83 -13.09 -5.46
N LYS A 93 8.26 -12.83 -4.29
CA LYS A 93 8.77 -13.30 -2.98
C LYS A 93 7.71 -14.12 -2.25
N PRO A 94 8.12 -15.04 -1.34
CA PRO A 94 7.19 -15.70 -0.42
C PRO A 94 6.44 -14.68 0.44
N VAL A 95 5.15 -14.92 0.68
CA VAL A 95 4.28 -13.98 1.43
C VAL A 95 4.83 -13.71 2.84
N GLU A 96 5.38 -14.74 3.48
CA GLU A 96 5.93 -14.66 4.82
C GLU A 96 7.15 -13.74 4.94
N THR A 97 7.81 -13.46 3.80
CA THR A 97 8.99 -12.56 3.76
C THR A 97 8.62 -11.11 3.44
N LEU A 98 7.41 -10.85 2.90
CA LEU A 98 7.00 -9.51 2.49
C LEU A 98 7.08 -8.45 3.60
N PRO A 99 6.77 -8.76 4.88
CA PRO A 99 6.94 -7.76 5.95
C PRO A 99 8.38 -7.25 6.08
N ALA A 100 9.39 -8.12 5.86
CA ALA A 100 10.79 -7.71 5.91
C ALA A 100 11.18 -6.75 4.77
N TYR A 101 10.62 -6.95 3.57
CA TYR A 101 10.77 -6.01 2.45
C TYR A 101 10.07 -4.68 2.75
N ILE A 102 8.82 -4.71 3.19
CA ILE A 102 8.08 -3.49 3.56
C ILE A 102 8.80 -2.75 4.68
N ASN A 103 9.35 -3.47 5.67
CA ASN A 103 10.12 -2.85 6.74
C ASN A 103 11.37 -2.12 6.22
N SER A 104 11.96 -2.58 5.13
CA SER A 104 13.13 -1.98 4.51
C SER A 104 12.83 -0.75 3.64
N TYR A 105 11.56 -0.47 3.32
CA TYR A 105 11.17 0.73 2.59
C TYR A 105 11.10 1.95 3.52
N ASP A 106 11.45 3.11 2.99
CA ASP A 106 11.27 4.39 3.70
C ASP A 106 9.84 4.91 3.51
N VAL A 107 9.32 4.85 2.29
CA VAL A 107 7.95 5.20 1.94
C VAL A 107 7.36 4.09 1.07
N CYS A 108 6.12 3.71 1.36
CA CYS A 108 5.36 2.79 0.51
C CYS A 108 4.48 3.55 -0.47
N ILE A 109 4.32 3.03 -1.69
CA ILE A 109 3.50 3.65 -2.71
C ILE A 109 2.39 2.73 -3.22
N ASN A 110 1.28 3.36 -3.67
CA ASN A 110 0.23 2.69 -4.43
C ASN A 110 -0.21 3.58 -5.61
N PRO A 111 0.61 3.68 -6.68
CA PRO A 111 0.40 4.58 -7.81
C PRO A 111 -0.56 3.95 -8.82
N GLN A 112 -1.83 3.86 -8.48
CA GLN A 112 -2.84 3.25 -9.36
C GLN A 112 -3.35 4.26 -10.38
N MET A 113 -3.64 3.80 -11.60
CA MET A 113 -4.48 4.54 -12.52
C MET A 113 -5.90 4.67 -11.94
N VAL A 114 -6.57 5.78 -12.19
CA VAL A 114 -7.99 5.95 -11.83
C VAL A 114 -8.84 5.51 -13.00
N ASN A 115 -9.43 4.33 -12.91
CA ASN A 115 -10.32 3.76 -13.91
C ASN A 115 -11.42 2.92 -13.23
N ASP A 116 -12.33 2.35 -14.00
CA ASP A 116 -13.47 1.56 -13.46
C ASP A 116 -13.02 0.34 -12.64
N ILE A 117 -11.83 -0.20 -12.92
CA ILE A 117 -11.28 -1.36 -12.21
C ILE A 117 -10.71 -0.95 -10.84
N THR A 118 -10.00 0.19 -10.79
CA THR A 118 -9.22 0.58 -9.62
C THR A 118 -9.98 1.48 -8.65
N ASN A 119 -10.95 2.25 -9.15
CA ASN A 119 -11.61 3.31 -8.38
C ASN A 119 -12.44 2.76 -7.20
N GLY A 120 -13.05 1.58 -7.36
CA GLY A 120 -13.83 0.90 -6.30
C GLY A 120 -13.08 -0.25 -5.62
N ASN A 121 -11.82 -0.50 -5.97
CA ASN A 121 -11.05 -1.59 -5.40
C ASN A 121 -10.58 -1.26 -3.98
N TYR A 122 -10.72 -2.23 -3.05
CA TYR A 122 -10.11 -2.13 -1.72
C TYR A 122 -8.64 -2.60 -1.80
N PRO A 123 -7.67 -1.71 -1.59
CA PRO A 123 -6.26 -2.04 -1.74
C PRO A 123 -5.68 -2.63 -0.44
N LEU A 124 -5.83 -3.94 -0.20
CA LEU A 124 -5.37 -4.61 1.03
C LEU A 124 -3.92 -4.29 1.43
N LYS A 125 -3.03 -4.05 0.45
CA LYS A 125 -1.64 -3.66 0.72
C LYS A 125 -1.50 -2.37 1.55
N ILE A 126 -2.50 -1.48 1.52
CA ILE A 126 -2.50 -0.26 2.34
C ILE A 126 -2.59 -0.61 3.82
N ASP A 127 -3.46 -1.55 4.20
CA ASP A 127 -3.52 -2.03 5.58
C ASP A 127 -2.22 -2.75 5.98
N GLU A 128 -1.61 -3.52 5.08
CA GLU A 128 -0.32 -4.15 5.31
C GLU A 128 0.79 -3.11 5.55
N TYR A 129 0.84 -2.04 4.75
CA TYR A 129 1.79 -0.95 4.92
C TYR A 129 1.56 -0.16 6.22
N LEU A 130 0.29 0.10 6.56
CA LEU A 130 -0.08 0.76 7.81
C LEU A 130 0.25 -0.12 9.02
N ALA A 131 0.00 -1.42 8.97
CA ALA A 131 0.38 -2.37 10.02
C ALA A 131 1.90 -2.42 10.23
N MET A 132 2.68 -2.17 9.19
CA MET A 132 4.13 -2.00 9.28
C MET A 132 4.57 -0.57 9.68
N GLY A 133 3.62 0.34 9.91
CA GLY A 133 3.85 1.72 10.34
C GLY A 133 4.45 2.64 9.28
N LYS A 134 4.39 2.26 7.99
CA LYS A 134 5.05 2.99 6.90
C LYS A 134 4.28 4.24 6.48
N PRO A 135 4.97 5.35 6.15
CA PRO A 135 4.38 6.45 5.40
C PRO A 135 3.94 5.96 4.03
N ILE A 136 2.77 6.42 3.56
CA ILE A 136 2.17 5.94 2.32
C ILE A 136 1.78 7.11 1.43
N VAL A 137 2.15 7.01 0.14
CA VAL A 137 1.64 7.89 -0.91
C VAL A 137 0.87 7.05 -1.92
N ALA A 138 -0.38 7.39 -2.16
CA ALA A 138 -1.25 6.60 -3.04
C ALA A 138 -2.12 7.49 -3.92
N THR A 139 -2.52 6.97 -5.06
CA THR A 139 -3.49 7.63 -5.92
C THR A 139 -4.84 7.79 -5.21
N SER A 140 -5.47 8.95 -5.36
CA SER A 140 -6.72 9.32 -4.71
C SER A 140 -7.93 8.62 -5.37
N THR A 141 -8.12 7.32 -5.13
CA THR A 141 -9.33 6.57 -5.49
C THR A 141 -10.45 6.80 -4.48
N HIS A 142 -11.69 6.38 -4.77
CA HIS A 142 -12.81 6.50 -3.81
C HIS A 142 -12.48 5.83 -2.47
N THR A 143 -12.08 4.57 -2.50
CA THR A 143 -11.75 3.82 -1.28
C THR A 143 -10.61 4.47 -0.49
N MET A 144 -9.60 5.01 -1.18
CA MET A 144 -8.49 5.70 -0.51
C MET A 144 -8.95 6.96 0.23
N ARG A 145 -9.84 7.74 -0.39
CA ARG A 145 -10.41 8.95 0.26
C ARG A 145 -11.33 8.62 1.42
N ASP A 146 -12.18 7.60 1.25
CA ASP A 146 -13.24 7.30 2.22
C ASP A 146 -12.70 6.59 3.47
N ILE A 147 -11.62 5.79 3.32
CA ILE A 147 -11.12 4.93 4.41
C ILE A 147 -9.75 5.41 4.92
N PHE A 148 -8.82 5.72 4.01
CA PHE A 148 -7.40 5.84 4.36
C PHE A 148 -6.86 7.28 4.38
N ALA A 149 -7.68 8.30 4.09
CA ALA A 149 -7.23 9.68 3.92
C ALA A 149 -6.51 10.26 5.16
N ALA A 150 -6.90 9.85 6.36
CA ALA A 150 -6.30 10.34 7.61
C ALA A 150 -4.85 9.86 7.82
N HIS A 151 -4.45 8.76 7.19
CA HIS A 151 -3.18 8.08 7.44
C HIS A 151 -2.30 7.92 6.18
N THR A 152 -2.74 8.51 5.05
CA THR A 152 -2.03 8.42 3.76
C THR A 152 -1.99 9.77 3.06
N TYR A 153 -0.99 9.98 2.22
CA TYR A 153 -0.94 11.11 1.31
C TYR A 153 -1.67 10.77 0.02
N LEU A 154 -2.67 11.57 -0.36
CA LEU A 154 -3.53 11.36 -1.52
C LEU A 154 -3.43 12.56 -2.49
N PRO A 155 -2.33 12.67 -3.25
CA PRO A 155 -2.13 13.74 -4.20
C PRO A 155 -3.19 13.70 -5.33
N ALA A 156 -3.55 14.88 -5.84
CA ALA A 156 -4.54 15.03 -6.91
C ALA A 156 -3.94 14.87 -8.32
N ASN A 157 -2.63 15.05 -8.46
CA ASN A 157 -1.92 14.99 -9.74
C ASN A 157 -0.47 14.51 -9.53
N LYS A 158 0.27 14.34 -10.64
CA LYS A 158 1.65 13.81 -10.64
C LYS A 158 2.64 14.74 -9.91
N ASP A 159 2.53 16.06 -10.07
CA ASP A 159 3.43 17.00 -9.39
C ASP A 159 3.21 16.99 -7.87
N GLU A 160 1.95 16.94 -7.45
CA GLU A 160 1.62 16.76 -6.03
C GLU A 160 2.08 15.41 -5.49
N TYR A 161 2.15 14.36 -6.35
CA TYR A 161 2.65 13.05 -5.94
C TYR A 161 4.14 13.13 -5.54
N LEU A 162 4.96 13.81 -6.32
CA LEU A 162 6.36 14.05 -5.99
C LEU A 162 6.51 14.83 -4.67
N GLN A 163 5.72 15.90 -4.49
CA GLN A 163 5.72 16.66 -3.23
C GLN A 163 5.24 15.82 -2.04
N ALA A 164 4.29 14.92 -2.25
CA ALA A 164 3.80 14.01 -1.23
C ALA A 164 4.89 13.00 -0.80
N LEU A 165 5.69 12.48 -1.74
CA LEU A 165 6.87 11.66 -1.44
C LEU A 165 7.88 12.42 -0.60
N ASP A 166 8.20 13.67 -0.98
CA ASP A 166 9.14 14.54 -0.25
C ASP A 166 8.64 14.84 1.18
N LYS A 167 7.30 14.94 1.39
CA LYS A 167 6.69 15.09 2.72
C LYS A 167 6.71 13.78 3.51
N ALA A 168 6.36 12.67 2.89
CA ALA A 168 6.33 11.36 3.54
C ALA A 168 7.71 10.94 4.07
N LEU A 169 8.78 11.28 3.33
CA LEU A 169 10.16 11.02 3.76
C LEU A 169 10.56 11.77 5.03
N LYS A 170 9.94 12.91 5.36
CA LYS A 170 10.19 13.62 6.61
C LYS A 170 9.63 12.93 7.85
N GLU A 171 8.73 11.96 7.65
CA GLU A 171 8.03 11.25 8.72
C GLU A 171 8.56 9.85 9.01
N ILE A 172 9.59 9.39 8.30
CA ILE A 172 10.11 8.01 8.42
C ILE A 172 10.61 7.67 9.83
N ASN A 173 11.05 8.67 10.58
CA ASN A 173 11.55 8.54 11.93
C ASN A 173 10.60 9.09 13.00
N ASP A 174 9.35 9.39 12.65
CA ASP A 174 8.34 9.88 13.60
C ASP A 174 7.66 8.68 14.29
N PRO A 175 7.97 8.41 15.58
CA PRO A 175 7.42 7.26 16.28
C PRO A 175 5.91 7.42 16.57
N ILE A 176 5.41 8.65 16.69
CA ILE A 176 4.00 8.93 16.96
C ILE A 176 3.19 8.57 15.71
N LYS A 177 3.58 9.10 14.57
CA LYS A 177 2.91 8.79 13.30
C LYS A 177 3.01 7.31 12.92
N LYS A 178 4.15 6.68 13.23
CA LYS A 178 4.29 5.24 13.04
C LYS A 178 3.23 4.48 13.85
N GLU A 179 3.09 4.81 15.12
CA GLU A 179 2.15 4.13 16.00
C GLU A 179 0.70 4.41 15.62
N GLU A 180 0.35 5.65 15.23
CA GLU A 180 -0.97 6.01 14.71
C GLU A 180 -1.39 5.14 13.51
N ARG A 181 -0.46 4.89 12.57
CA ARG A 181 -0.69 4.03 11.41
C ARG A 181 -0.94 2.59 11.82
N ILE A 182 -0.15 2.06 12.75
CA ILE A 182 -0.30 0.68 13.25
C ILE A 182 -1.64 0.53 13.99
N CYS A 183 -1.99 1.44 14.88
CA CYS A 183 -3.27 1.43 15.59
C CYS A 183 -4.47 1.48 14.62
N PHE A 184 -4.36 2.29 13.56
CA PHE A 184 -5.40 2.32 12.55
C PHE A 184 -5.54 0.98 11.82
N ALA A 185 -4.44 0.34 11.41
CA ALA A 185 -4.48 -0.98 10.78
C ALA A 185 -5.08 -2.06 11.69
N GLU A 186 -4.90 -1.96 13.01
CA GLU A 186 -5.50 -2.87 13.99
C GLU A 186 -7.03 -2.85 13.94
N THR A 187 -7.64 -1.72 13.55
CA THR A 187 -9.10 -1.62 13.37
C THR A 187 -9.60 -2.33 12.10
N HIS A 188 -8.71 -2.62 11.17
CA HIS A 188 -8.99 -3.32 9.90
C HIS A 188 -8.49 -4.77 9.91
N SER A 189 -8.46 -5.43 11.07
CA SER A 189 -8.05 -6.83 11.17
C SER A 189 -9.16 -7.80 10.75
N TRP A 190 -8.78 -9.02 10.37
CA TRP A 190 -9.75 -10.10 10.12
C TRP A 190 -10.70 -10.33 11.29
N GLY A 191 -10.21 -10.20 12.54
CA GLY A 191 -11.04 -10.31 13.73
C GLY A 191 -12.17 -9.27 13.76
N HIS A 192 -11.86 -8.01 13.42
CA HIS A 192 -12.86 -6.94 13.33
C HIS A 192 -13.86 -7.18 12.21
N SER A 193 -13.40 -7.61 11.02
CA SER A 193 -14.29 -7.90 9.89
C SER A 193 -15.26 -9.03 10.24
N VAL A 194 -14.80 -10.11 10.85
CA VAL A 194 -15.64 -11.23 11.31
C VAL A 194 -16.62 -10.77 12.39
N GLN A 195 -16.17 -9.99 13.38
CA GLN A 195 -17.06 -9.46 14.43
C GLN A 195 -18.18 -8.56 13.83
N LYS A 196 -17.83 -7.73 12.84
CA LYS A 196 -18.79 -6.89 12.13
C LYS A 196 -19.87 -7.75 11.44
N ILE A 197 -19.48 -8.87 10.81
CA ILE A 197 -20.42 -9.82 10.21
C ILE A 197 -21.39 -10.38 11.26
N TYR A 198 -20.88 -10.86 12.39
CA TYR A 198 -21.74 -11.40 13.46
C TYR A 198 -22.69 -10.36 14.02
N ASN A 199 -22.22 -9.14 14.28
CA ASN A 199 -23.05 -8.05 14.78
C ASN A 199 -24.20 -7.72 13.81
N ILE A 200 -23.94 -7.73 12.50
CA ILE A 200 -24.96 -7.49 11.47
C ILE A 200 -26.01 -8.62 11.48
N ILE A 201 -25.57 -9.88 11.54
CA ILE A 201 -26.47 -11.04 11.60
C ILE A 201 -27.37 -10.97 12.82
N GLU A 202 -26.81 -10.71 14.01
CA GLU A 202 -27.60 -10.59 15.25
C GLU A 202 -28.62 -9.45 15.19
N GLN A 203 -28.24 -8.28 14.66
CA GLN A 203 -29.16 -7.15 14.49
C GLN A 203 -30.32 -7.50 13.55
N PHE A 204 -30.04 -8.29 12.51
CA PHE A 204 -31.03 -8.71 11.56
C PHE A 204 -32.03 -9.72 12.17
N GLN A 205 -31.53 -10.68 12.93
CA GLN A 205 -32.36 -11.68 13.64
C GLN A 205 -33.30 -11.03 14.67
N LYS A 206 -32.80 -10.04 15.45
CA LYS A 206 -33.60 -9.30 16.42
C LYS A 206 -34.74 -8.45 15.81
N LYS A 207 -34.65 -8.08 14.54
CA LYS A 207 -35.69 -7.32 13.82
C LYS A 207 -36.73 -8.20 13.17
N THR A 208 -36.51 -9.49 13.10
CA THR A 208 -37.39 -10.46 12.43
C THR A 208 -38.23 -11.27 13.45
N LEU A 209 -37.94 -11.13 14.75
CA LEU A 209 -38.74 -11.62 15.88
C LEU A 209 -39.61 -10.48 16.45
#